data_1e6acb56fb38b05d6097e9efc38a0a40
#
_entry.id   1e6acb56fb38b05d6097e9efc38a0a40
#
_cell.length_a   1.000
_cell.length_b   1.000
_cell.length_c   1.000
_cell.angle_alpha   90.00
_cell.angle_beta   90.00
_cell.angle_gamma   90.00
#
_symmetry.space_group_name_H-M   'P 1'
#
loop_
_entity.id
_entity.type
_entity.pdbx_description
1 polymer ?
#
loop_
_entity_poly.entity_id
_entity_poly.type
_entity_poly.pdbx_seq_one_letter_code
_entity_poly.pdbx_strand_id
1 'polypeptide(L)'
;RGLGDVYKRQALHLTQEQYATLLPKSVTTAISMDVAAELGGIAALTGAIVIVTGIVGALLAETVCKLFHITDPIAKGVGIGTAAHAVGTSKALQMGDVEGAMSGLSIAVAGVLTAVLCPVFVGFVH
;
A
#
# COMPACT_ATOMS: atom_id res chain seq x y z
N ARG A 1 9.59 -18.04 -11.92
CA ARG A 1 10.05 -16.64 -12.09
C ARG A 1 9.08 -15.95 -13.03
N GLY A 2 8.22 -15.07 -12.48
CA GLY A 2 7.24 -14.36 -13.28
C GLY A 2 7.93 -13.43 -14.27
N LEU A 3 7.72 -13.68 -15.56
CA LEU A 3 8.21 -12.80 -16.63
C LEU A 3 7.84 -11.32 -16.38
N GLY A 4 6.67 -11.06 -15.75
CA GLY A 4 6.23 -9.72 -15.40
C GLY A 4 7.15 -8.99 -14.42
N ASP A 5 7.75 -9.68 -13.44
CA ASP A 5 8.65 -9.07 -12.47
C ASP A 5 10.01 -8.76 -13.07
N VAL A 6 10.48 -9.61 -13.98
CA VAL A 6 11.70 -9.37 -14.76
C VAL A 6 11.52 -8.13 -15.65
N TYR A 7 10.38 -8.00 -16.32
CA TYR A 7 10.08 -6.83 -17.17
C TYR A 7 9.97 -5.54 -16.37
N LYS A 8 9.32 -5.56 -15.19
CA LYS A 8 9.22 -4.39 -14.32
C LYS A 8 10.60 -3.95 -13.78
N ARG A 9 11.43 -4.90 -13.40
CA ARG A 9 12.82 -4.63 -13.00
C ARG A 9 13.61 -3.99 -14.14
N GLN A 10 13.52 -4.56 -15.35
CA GLN A 10 14.25 -4.07 -16.52
C GLN A 10 13.75 -2.71 -17.00
N ALA A 11 12.43 -2.47 -16.98
CA ALA A 11 11.84 -1.21 -17.41
C ALA A 11 12.18 -0.04 -16.48
N LEU A 12 12.34 -0.29 -15.16
CA LEU A 12 12.64 0.74 -14.17
C LEU A 12 14.11 0.77 -13.73
N HIS A 13 14.95 -0.11 -14.28
CA HIS A 13 16.37 -0.26 -13.90
C HIS A 13 16.61 -0.43 -12.38
N LEU A 14 15.63 -1.01 -11.66
CA LEU A 14 15.72 -1.20 -10.21
C LEU A 14 16.61 -2.38 -9.87
N THR A 15 17.46 -2.21 -8.85
CA THR A 15 18.19 -3.32 -8.24
C THR A 15 17.23 -4.22 -7.46
N GLN A 16 17.66 -5.45 -7.14
CA GLN A 16 16.83 -6.38 -6.35
C GLN A 16 16.48 -5.80 -4.98
N GLU A 17 17.44 -5.14 -4.34
CA GLU A 17 17.26 -4.48 -3.05
C GLU A 17 16.24 -3.33 -3.14
N GLN A 18 16.31 -2.51 -4.19
CA GLN A 18 15.35 -1.43 -4.43
C GLN A 18 13.94 -1.97 -4.70
N TYR A 19 13.84 -3.05 -5.47
CA TYR A 19 12.56 -3.71 -5.72
C TYR A 19 11.96 -4.27 -4.43
N ALA A 20 12.76 -5.00 -3.62
CA ALA A 20 12.35 -5.53 -2.32
C ALA A 20 11.91 -4.42 -1.35
N THR A 21 12.58 -3.27 -1.39
CA THR A 21 12.24 -2.08 -0.60
C THR A 21 10.90 -1.45 -1.00
N LEU A 22 10.61 -1.39 -2.29
CA LEU A 22 9.41 -0.73 -2.82
C LEU A 22 8.17 -1.64 -2.89
N LEU A 23 8.36 -2.96 -2.96
CA LEU A 23 7.28 -3.92 -3.16
C LEU A 23 6.18 -3.82 -2.10
N PRO A 24 6.48 -3.80 -0.79
CA PRO A 24 5.46 -3.79 0.26
C PRO A 24 4.95 -2.39 0.62
N LYS A 25 5.17 -1.37 -0.18
CA LYS A 25 4.86 0.04 0.15
C LYS A 25 3.37 0.37 0.38
N SER A 26 2.46 -0.53 0.03
CA SER A 26 1.01 -0.27 0.01
C SER A 26 0.24 -0.95 1.15
N VAL A 27 0.92 -1.33 2.22
CA VAL A 27 0.31 -1.85 3.45
C VAL A 27 0.79 -1.04 4.67
N THR A 28 0.40 -1.45 5.88
CA THR A 28 0.82 -0.73 7.10
C THR A 28 2.33 -0.71 7.25
N THR A 29 2.88 0.35 7.88
CA THR A 29 4.32 0.55 8.02
C THR A 29 5.02 -0.66 8.65
N ALA A 30 4.46 -1.24 9.72
CA ALA A 30 5.05 -2.40 10.39
C ALA A 30 5.17 -3.60 9.43
N ILE A 31 4.06 -4.01 8.80
CA ILE A 31 4.05 -5.14 7.86
C ILE A 31 4.98 -4.86 6.67
N SER A 32 4.99 -3.64 6.16
CA SER A 32 5.87 -3.25 5.04
C SER A 32 7.35 -3.39 5.40
N MET A 33 7.74 -2.96 6.59
CA MET A 33 9.12 -3.02 7.05
C MET A 33 9.58 -4.47 7.26
N ASP A 34 8.73 -5.30 7.87
CA ASP A 34 9.03 -6.71 8.11
C ASP A 34 9.18 -7.47 6.78
N VAL A 35 8.22 -7.28 5.86
CA VAL A 35 8.28 -7.91 4.53
C VAL A 35 9.49 -7.42 3.72
N ALA A 36 9.81 -6.13 3.77
CA ALA A 36 11.00 -5.60 3.09
C ALA A 36 12.29 -6.22 3.64
N ALA A 37 12.40 -6.35 4.96
CA ALA A 37 13.55 -6.99 5.60
C ALA A 37 13.70 -8.46 5.20
N GLU A 38 12.60 -9.23 5.18
CA GLU A 38 12.59 -10.63 4.74
C GLU A 38 13.00 -10.78 3.27
N LEU A 39 12.67 -9.82 2.43
CA LEU A 39 13.00 -9.80 1.00
C LEU A 39 14.42 -9.29 0.69
N GLY A 40 15.16 -8.85 1.71
CA GLY A 40 16.50 -8.26 1.54
C GLY A 40 16.46 -6.80 1.08
N GLY A 41 15.37 -6.10 1.32
CA GLY A 41 15.23 -4.66 1.11
C GLY A 41 15.64 -3.84 2.34
N ILE A 42 15.61 -2.50 2.20
CA ILE A 42 15.94 -1.56 3.27
C ILE A 42 14.68 -1.20 4.04
N ALA A 43 14.40 -1.88 5.15
CA ALA A 43 13.18 -1.71 5.95
C ALA A 43 12.92 -0.24 6.37
N ALA A 44 13.94 0.49 6.82
CA ALA A 44 13.81 1.89 7.21
C ALA A 44 13.36 2.78 6.03
N LEU A 45 13.90 2.54 4.85
CA LEU A 45 13.50 3.27 3.63
C LEU A 45 12.06 2.91 3.23
N THR A 46 11.68 1.63 3.32
CA THR A 46 10.30 1.19 3.11
C THR A 46 9.33 1.93 4.04
N GLY A 47 9.65 2.00 5.33
CA GLY A 47 8.83 2.73 6.32
C GLY A 47 8.65 4.20 5.95
N ALA A 48 9.73 4.89 5.56
CA ALA A 48 9.66 6.27 5.11
C ALA A 48 8.77 6.45 3.87
N ILE A 49 8.90 5.57 2.89
CA ILE A 49 8.09 5.60 1.66
C ILE A 49 6.61 5.36 1.97
N VAL A 50 6.29 4.42 2.87
CA VAL A 50 4.92 4.16 3.30
C VAL A 50 4.29 5.40 3.93
N ILE A 51 5.02 6.09 4.81
CA ILE A 51 4.55 7.32 5.46
C ILE A 51 4.28 8.42 4.43
N VAL A 52 5.24 8.67 3.53
CA VAL A 52 5.08 9.67 2.46
C VAL A 52 3.89 9.33 1.56
N THR A 53 3.75 8.06 1.15
CA THR A 53 2.61 7.59 0.35
C THR A 53 1.28 7.82 1.08
N GLY A 54 1.23 7.54 2.37
CA GLY A 54 0.04 7.77 3.21
C GLY A 54 -0.34 9.25 3.28
N ILE A 55 0.63 10.13 3.52
CA ILE A 55 0.40 11.58 3.58
C ILE A 55 -0.10 12.12 2.23
N VAL A 56 0.58 11.79 1.14
CA VAL A 56 0.19 12.21 -0.21
C VAL A 56 -1.20 11.69 -0.56
N GLY A 57 -1.48 10.41 -0.27
CA GLY A 57 -2.79 9.82 -0.50
C GLY A 57 -3.90 10.50 0.30
N ALA A 58 -3.66 10.82 1.57
CA ALA A 58 -4.64 11.54 2.41
C ALA A 58 -4.91 12.96 1.90
N LEU A 59 -3.88 13.69 1.48
CA LEU A 59 -4.03 15.04 0.92
C LEU A 59 -4.80 15.05 -0.40
N LEU A 60 -4.58 14.06 -1.25
CA LEU A 60 -5.21 13.96 -2.56
C LEU A 60 -6.58 13.29 -2.54
N ALA A 61 -6.94 12.59 -1.47
CA ALA A 61 -8.15 11.77 -1.38
C ALA A 61 -9.43 12.50 -1.83
N GLU A 62 -9.72 13.66 -1.26
CA GLU A 62 -10.90 14.42 -1.63
C GLU A 62 -10.86 14.94 -3.07
N THR A 63 -9.69 15.42 -3.50
CA THR A 63 -9.49 15.94 -4.85
C THR A 63 -9.72 14.85 -5.89
N VAL A 64 -9.16 13.65 -5.66
CA VAL A 64 -9.34 12.50 -6.53
C VAL A 64 -10.81 12.05 -6.56
N CYS A 65 -11.45 11.94 -5.39
CA CYS A 65 -12.87 11.58 -5.33
C CYS A 65 -13.75 12.57 -6.07
N LYS A 66 -13.48 13.86 -5.98
CA LYS A 66 -14.23 14.92 -6.71
C LYS A 66 -13.96 14.87 -8.21
N LEU A 67 -12.69 14.73 -8.61
CA LEU A 67 -12.27 14.71 -10.02
C LEU A 67 -12.87 13.51 -10.77
N PHE A 68 -12.89 12.33 -10.16
CA PHE A 68 -13.45 11.11 -10.74
C PHE A 68 -14.93 10.88 -10.42
N HIS A 69 -15.59 11.85 -9.79
CA HIS A 69 -17.02 11.80 -9.42
C HIS A 69 -17.37 10.56 -8.59
N ILE A 70 -16.47 10.13 -7.70
CA ILE A 70 -16.72 9.02 -6.79
C ILE A 70 -17.59 9.54 -5.65
N THR A 71 -18.87 9.19 -5.67
CA THR A 71 -19.85 9.66 -4.68
C THR A 71 -20.15 8.61 -3.62
N ASP A 72 -20.00 7.33 -3.94
CA ASP A 72 -20.27 6.22 -3.04
C ASP A 72 -19.31 6.20 -1.84
N PRO A 73 -19.82 6.24 -0.58
CA PRO A 73 -18.99 6.28 0.62
C PRO A 73 -18.14 5.01 0.80
N ILE A 74 -18.67 3.86 0.42
CA ILE A 74 -17.95 2.57 0.51
C ILE A 74 -16.76 2.59 -0.44
N ALA A 75 -16.97 2.99 -1.69
CA ALA A 75 -15.90 3.09 -2.69
C ALA A 75 -14.80 4.08 -2.27
N LYS A 76 -15.18 5.24 -1.70
CA LYS A 76 -14.22 6.20 -1.13
C LYS A 76 -13.40 5.57 -0.01
N GLY A 77 -14.06 4.96 0.97
CA GLY A 77 -13.39 4.33 2.10
C GLY A 77 -12.41 3.24 1.68
N VAL A 78 -12.84 2.32 0.82
CA VAL A 78 -12.00 1.24 0.30
C VAL A 78 -10.80 1.81 -0.48
N GLY A 79 -11.03 2.77 -1.37
CA GLY A 79 -9.99 3.41 -2.16
C GLY A 79 -8.95 4.13 -1.29
N ILE A 80 -9.39 4.90 -0.30
CA ILE A 80 -8.50 5.63 0.61
C ILE A 80 -7.72 4.67 1.50
N GLY A 81 -8.38 3.66 2.08
CA GLY A 81 -7.73 2.68 2.95
C GLY A 81 -6.66 1.87 2.24
N THR A 82 -6.91 1.43 1.01
CA THR A 82 -5.95 0.67 0.22
C THR A 82 -4.80 1.52 -0.33
N ALA A 83 -5.04 2.80 -0.63
CA ALA A 83 -4.02 3.69 -1.19
C ALA A 83 -3.16 4.40 -0.14
N ALA A 84 -3.75 4.80 0.99
CA ALA A 84 -3.13 5.69 1.97
C ALA A 84 -3.14 5.13 3.42
N HIS A 85 -3.54 3.88 3.60
CA HIS A 85 -3.53 3.08 4.84
C HIS A 85 -3.99 3.88 6.09
N ALA A 86 -3.26 3.80 7.21
CA ALA A 86 -3.67 4.42 8.48
C ALA A 86 -3.82 5.95 8.39
N VAL A 87 -2.92 6.62 7.69
CA VAL A 87 -2.98 8.08 7.49
C VAL A 87 -4.21 8.45 6.67
N GLY A 88 -4.51 7.68 5.60
CA GLY A 88 -5.71 7.85 4.79
C GLY A 88 -7.00 7.59 5.57
N THR A 89 -6.99 6.62 6.50
CA THR A 89 -8.17 6.33 7.32
C THR A 89 -8.55 7.50 8.22
N SER A 90 -7.57 8.21 8.78
CA SER A 90 -7.84 9.44 9.53
C SER A 90 -8.54 10.49 8.65
N LYS A 91 -8.16 10.57 7.38
CA LYS A 91 -8.84 11.44 6.40
C LYS A 91 -10.23 10.93 6.04
N ALA A 92 -10.39 9.62 5.83
CA ALA A 92 -11.67 9.00 5.54
C ALA A 92 -12.69 9.22 6.65
N LEU A 93 -12.28 9.14 7.93
CA LEU A 93 -13.12 9.46 9.09
C LEU A 93 -13.61 10.91 9.11
N GLN A 94 -12.81 11.86 8.61
CA GLN A 94 -13.25 13.26 8.47
C GLN A 94 -14.26 13.44 7.33
N MET A 95 -14.27 12.54 6.34
CA MET A 95 -15.21 12.58 5.23
C MET A 95 -16.56 11.96 5.59
N GLY A 96 -16.57 10.94 6.46
CA GLY A 96 -17.77 10.30 6.98
C GLY A 96 -17.49 9.01 7.72
N ASP A 97 -18.45 8.57 8.53
CA ASP A 97 -18.33 7.36 9.36
C ASP A 97 -18.23 6.09 8.50
N VAL A 98 -18.96 6.03 7.39
CA VAL A 98 -18.93 4.88 6.46
C VAL A 98 -17.60 4.83 5.75
N GLU A 99 -17.10 5.96 5.25
CA GLU A 99 -15.78 6.08 4.63
C GLU A 99 -14.67 5.63 5.59
N GLY A 100 -14.73 6.07 6.84
CA GLY A 100 -13.78 5.69 7.88
C GLY A 100 -13.81 4.20 8.20
N ALA A 101 -15.01 3.64 8.41
CA ALA A 101 -15.18 2.21 8.69
C ALA A 101 -14.69 1.32 7.54
N MET A 102 -15.04 1.67 6.32
CA MET A 102 -14.62 0.91 5.12
C MET A 102 -13.11 1.04 4.86
N SER A 103 -12.53 2.20 5.15
CA SER A 103 -11.09 2.40 5.09
C SER A 103 -10.35 1.50 6.09
N GLY A 104 -10.81 1.47 7.36
CA GLY A 104 -10.25 0.60 8.40
C GLY A 104 -10.35 -0.89 8.05
N LEU A 105 -11.51 -1.33 7.54
CA LEU A 105 -11.70 -2.71 7.07
C LEU A 105 -10.74 -3.05 5.93
N SER A 106 -10.58 -2.16 4.98
CA SER A 106 -9.68 -2.36 3.83
C SER A 106 -8.23 -2.53 4.25
N ILE A 107 -7.77 -1.76 5.23
CA ILE A 107 -6.41 -1.91 5.80
C ILE A 107 -6.25 -3.30 6.44
N ALA A 108 -7.22 -3.72 7.23
CA ALA A 108 -7.16 -5.03 7.89
C ALA A 108 -7.09 -6.17 6.87
N VAL A 109 -7.95 -6.14 5.86
CA VAL A 109 -7.96 -7.14 4.78
C VAL A 109 -6.66 -7.11 3.99
N ALA A 110 -6.17 -5.92 3.60
CA ALA A 110 -4.91 -5.77 2.88
C ALA A 110 -3.73 -6.29 3.71
N GLY A 111 -3.70 -6.03 5.01
CA GLY A 111 -2.67 -6.53 5.92
C GLY A 111 -2.64 -8.05 5.99
N VAL A 112 -3.78 -8.68 6.19
CA VAL A 112 -3.90 -10.15 6.23
C VAL A 112 -3.51 -10.77 4.90
N LEU A 113 -4.01 -10.24 3.78
CA LEU A 113 -3.65 -10.74 2.45
C LEU A 113 -2.16 -10.62 2.18
N THR A 114 -1.54 -9.50 2.55
CA THR A 114 -0.10 -9.30 2.38
C THR A 114 0.70 -10.27 3.22
N ALA A 115 0.36 -10.45 4.49
CA ALA A 115 1.03 -11.39 5.39
C ALA A 115 0.97 -12.84 4.90
N VAL A 116 -0.15 -13.24 4.28
CA VAL A 116 -0.33 -14.60 3.72
C VAL A 116 0.33 -14.76 2.37
N LEU A 117 0.18 -13.77 1.48
CA LEU A 117 0.62 -13.88 0.09
C LEU A 117 2.11 -13.57 -0.10
N CYS A 118 2.69 -12.64 0.68
CA CYS A 118 4.10 -12.28 0.52
C CYS A 118 5.06 -13.48 0.66
N PRO A 119 4.95 -14.35 1.68
CA PRO A 119 5.81 -15.52 1.79
C PRO A 119 5.68 -16.47 0.60
N VAL A 120 4.46 -16.59 0.05
CA VAL A 120 4.20 -17.43 -1.14
C VAL A 120 4.93 -16.85 -2.36
N PHE A 121 4.82 -15.52 -2.58
CA PHE A 121 5.50 -14.86 -3.69
C PHE A 121 7.01 -14.89 -3.56
N VAL A 122 7.55 -14.77 -2.34
CA VAL A 122 8.99 -14.90 -2.07
C VAL A 122 9.48 -16.29 -2.41
N GLY A 123 8.72 -17.34 -2.08
CA GLY A 123 9.06 -18.73 -2.43
C GLY A 123 9.14 -18.98 -3.94
N PHE A 124 8.49 -18.17 -4.77
CA PHE A 124 8.57 -18.25 -6.23
C PHE A 124 9.72 -17.41 -6.84
N VAL A 125 10.37 -16.55 -6.06
CA VAL A 125 11.43 -15.62 -6.52
C VAL A 125 12.84 -16.18 -6.23
N HIS A 126 12.95 -17.23 -5.42
CA HIS A 126 14.21 -17.95 -5.13
C HIS A 126 14.54 -19.02 -6.15
#